data_0556955c2d4a70611ad52a92fe89fd73
#
_entry.id   0556955c2d4a70611ad52a92fe89fd73
#
_cell.length_a   1.000
_cell.length_b   1.000
_cell.length_c   1.000
_cell.angle_alpha   90.00
_cell.angle_beta   90.00
_cell.angle_gamma   90.00
#
_symmetry.space_group_name_H-M   'P 1'
#
loop_
_entity.id
_entity.type
_entity.pdbx_description
1 polymer ?
#
loop_
_entity_poly.entity_id
_entity_poly.type
_entity_poly.pdbx_seq_one_letter_code
_entity_poly.pdbx_strand_id
1 'polypeptide(L)'
;MPLPVHIKRLRADIPLPEYKTPGAAAFDITIPDAHTLQPGERALLPTGLVVCVPEGHALILASRSSNAKKGITLANGIGIIDQDYCGPADELKIALVNLGSAAYTVEKGERVAQGMFVPVTKALFQEVETLKAPSRGGFGTTG
;
A
#
# COMPACT_ATOMS: atom_id res chain seq x y z
N MET A 1 -11.90 19.84 -0.13
CA MET A 1 -10.64 20.38 -0.67
C MET A 1 -9.65 19.25 -0.90
N PRO A 2 -9.01 19.18 -2.05
CA PRO A 2 -7.94 18.21 -2.27
C PRO A 2 -6.78 18.43 -1.28
N LEU A 3 -6.16 17.33 -0.84
CA LEU A 3 -4.99 17.34 0.03
C LEU A 3 -3.73 17.52 -0.83
N PRO A 4 -2.94 18.60 -0.68
CA PRO A 4 -1.69 18.73 -1.42
C PRO A 4 -0.68 17.67 -0.99
N VAL A 5 -0.09 16.97 -1.95
CA VAL A 5 0.91 15.93 -1.71
C VAL A 5 2.12 16.18 -2.59
N HIS A 6 3.30 16.27 -1.98
CA HIS A 6 4.54 16.37 -2.74
C HIS A 6 4.96 14.98 -3.19
N ILE A 7 5.31 14.87 -4.46
CA ILE A 7 5.74 13.62 -5.08
C ILE A 7 6.95 13.87 -5.98
N LYS A 8 7.91 12.96 -5.95
CA LYS A 8 9.07 12.97 -6.84
C LYS A 8 9.07 11.70 -7.69
N ARG A 9 9.22 11.86 -8.99
CA ARG A 9 9.52 10.76 -9.90
C ARG A 9 11.03 10.57 -9.98
N LEU A 10 11.50 9.36 -9.79
CA LEU A 10 12.92 9.02 -9.90
C LEU A 10 13.38 8.85 -11.35
N ARG A 11 12.43 8.65 -12.28
CA ARG A 11 12.66 8.57 -13.72
C ARG A 11 11.58 9.38 -14.45
N ALA A 12 11.95 10.00 -15.55
CA ALA A 12 11.04 10.84 -16.35
C ALA A 12 9.90 10.05 -17.02
N ASP A 13 10.11 8.75 -17.29
CA ASP A 13 9.14 7.88 -17.94
C ASP A 13 8.05 7.34 -16.99
N ILE A 14 8.15 7.60 -15.69
CA ILE A 14 7.17 7.15 -14.70
C ILE A 14 6.01 8.13 -14.67
N PRO A 15 4.75 7.68 -14.85
CA PRO A 15 3.59 8.55 -14.76
C PRO A 15 3.31 8.94 -13.30
N LEU A 16 2.72 10.11 -13.10
CA LEU A 16 2.15 10.46 -11.80
C LEU A 16 0.91 9.59 -11.52
N PRO A 17 0.68 9.20 -10.26
CA PRO A 17 -0.55 8.50 -9.90
C PRO A 17 -1.78 9.34 -10.21
N GLU A 18 -2.87 8.68 -10.61
CA GLU A 18 -4.12 9.36 -10.91
C GLU A 18 -5.33 8.56 -10.41
N TYR A 19 -6.37 9.28 -10.04
CA TYR A 19 -7.67 8.69 -9.76
C TYR A 19 -8.38 8.43 -11.08
N LYS A 20 -8.82 7.20 -11.34
CA LYS A 20 -9.40 6.82 -12.63
C LYS A 20 -10.83 7.32 -12.83
N THR A 21 -11.54 7.60 -11.75
CA THR A 21 -12.90 8.16 -11.80
C THR A 21 -13.04 9.25 -10.73
N PRO A 22 -13.99 10.19 -10.89
CA PRO A 22 -14.22 11.23 -9.88
C PRO A 22 -14.59 10.69 -8.50
N GLY A 23 -15.18 9.50 -8.42
CA GLY A 23 -15.58 8.86 -7.18
C GLY A 23 -14.59 7.83 -6.65
N ALA A 24 -13.42 7.66 -7.27
CA ALA A 24 -12.44 6.69 -6.83
C ALA A 24 -11.86 7.06 -5.45
N ALA A 25 -11.87 6.10 -4.52
CA ALA A 25 -11.29 6.29 -3.19
C ALA A 25 -9.77 6.16 -3.19
N ALA A 26 -9.22 5.45 -4.16
CA ALA A 26 -7.80 5.15 -4.28
C ALA A 26 -7.28 5.45 -5.69
N PHE A 27 -6.01 5.76 -5.77
CA PHE A 27 -5.29 5.92 -7.03
C PHE A 27 -4.46 4.66 -7.31
N ASP A 28 -4.23 4.35 -8.59
CA ASP A 28 -3.46 3.18 -8.99
C ASP A 28 -1.96 3.42 -8.86
N ILE A 29 -1.22 2.37 -8.49
CA ILE A 29 0.24 2.32 -8.46
C ILE A 29 0.71 1.35 -9.53
N THR A 30 1.59 1.84 -10.41
CA THR A 30 2.20 1.05 -11.50
C THR A 30 3.63 0.66 -11.19
N ILE A 31 4.10 -0.38 -11.87
CA ILE A 31 5.50 -0.84 -11.84
C ILE A 31 6.18 -0.41 -13.13
N PRO A 32 7.32 0.32 -13.07
CA PRO A 32 7.98 0.86 -14.26
C PRO A 32 8.77 -0.16 -15.08
N ASP A 33 9.16 -1.29 -14.47
CA ASP A 33 9.92 -2.33 -15.14
C ASP A 33 9.27 -3.69 -14.91
N ALA A 34 9.28 -4.55 -15.94
CA ALA A 34 8.71 -5.90 -15.84
C ALA A 34 9.47 -6.75 -14.82
N HIS A 35 8.73 -7.60 -14.11
CA HIS A 35 9.30 -8.54 -13.14
C HIS A 35 8.51 -9.84 -13.13
N THR A 36 9.20 -10.98 -13.21
CA THR A 36 8.57 -12.31 -13.16
C THR A 36 8.71 -12.89 -11.75
N LEU A 37 7.58 -13.30 -11.19
CA LEU A 37 7.48 -13.96 -9.89
C LEU A 37 7.18 -15.44 -10.12
N GLN A 38 8.03 -16.32 -9.62
CA GLN A 38 7.75 -17.76 -9.57
C GLN A 38 6.67 -18.07 -8.53
N PRO A 39 6.01 -19.24 -8.60
CA PRO A 39 5.05 -19.63 -7.57
C PRO A 39 5.65 -19.56 -6.16
N GLY A 40 4.98 -18.87 -5.25
CA GLY A 40 5.44 -18.65 -3.87
C GLY A 40 6.51 -17.58 -3.70
N GLU A 41 7.04 -17.02 -4.78
CA GLU A 41 8.06 -15.98 -4.72
C GLU A 41 7.47 -14.66 -4.22
N ARG A 42 8.26 -13.98 -3.38
CA ARG A 42 7.99 -12.63 -2.91
C ARG A 42 9.07 -11.69 -3.45
N ALA A 43 8.66 -10.53 -3.91
CA ALA A 43 9.58 -9.50 -4.39
C ALA A 43 9.14 -8.13 -3.94
N LEU A 44 10.12 -7.26 -3.72
CA LEU A 44 9.90 -5.86 -3.39
C LEU A 44 10.10 -5.05 -4.68
N LEU A 45 9.01 -4.70 -5.34
CA LEU A 45 9.02 -4.06 -6.66
C LEU A 45 9.09 -2.54 -6.53
N PRO A 46 10.12 -1.89 -7.12
CA PRO A 46 10.22 -0.43 -7.12
C PRO A 46 9.08 0.21 -7.92
N THR A 47 8.58 1.33 -7.45
CA THR A 47 7.57 2.13 -8.17
C THR A 47 8.17 3.32 -8.92
N GLY A 48 9.39 3.71 -8.55
CA GLY A 48 10.02 4.91 -9.05
C GLY A 48 9.46 6.22 -8.47
N LEU A 49 8.68 6.13 -7.39
CA LEU A 49 8.03 7.28 -6.76
C LEU A 49 8.51 7.46 -5.32
N VAL A 50 8.77 8.69 -4.94
CA VAL A 50 8.88 9.13 -3.55
C VAL A 50 7.67 9.99 -3.26
N VAL A 51 6.91 9.68 -2.22
CA VAL A 51 5.68 10.38 -1.87
C VAL A 51 5.79 10.91 -0.45
N CYS A 52 5.71 12.23 -0.30
CA CYS A 52 5.70 12.86 1.01
C CYS A 52 4.29 12.87 1.57
N VAL A 53 4.05 12.01 2.54
CA VAL A 53 2.75 11.93 3.20
C VAL A 53 2.53 13.19 4.06
N PRO A 54 1.43 13.94 3.86
CA PRO A 54 1.15 15.14 4.63
C PRO A 54 0.96 14.87 6.12
N GLU A 55 1.24 15.89 6.93
CA GLU A 55 1.02 15.82 8.38
C GLU A 55 -0.41 15.38 8.72
N GLY A 56 -0.53 14.56 9.76
CA GLY A 56 -1.81 14.01 10.23
C GLY A 56 -2.40 12.93 9.34
N HIS A 57 -1.66 12.44 8.35
CA HIS A 57 -2.11 11.39 7.42
C HIS A 57 -1.13 10.22 7.36
N ALA A 58 -1.62 9.11 6.82
CA ALA A 58 -0.81 8.00 6.35
C ALA A 58 -1.21 7.68 4.90
N LEU A 59 -0.28 7.16 4.11
CA LEU A 59 -0.60 6.56 2.84
C LEU A 59 -0.73 5.04 3.03
N ILE A 60 -1.91 4.52 2.71
CA ILE A 60 -2.19 3.08 2.73
C ILE A 60 -2.02 2.53 1.32
N LEU A 61 -1.22 1.48 1.19
CA LEU A 61 -1.07 0.71 -0.04
C LEU A 61 -1.82 -0.62 0.12
N ALA A 62 -2.64 -0.96 -0.86
CA ALA A 62 -3.47 -2.16 -0.83
C ALA A 62 -3.47 -2.87 -2.18
N SER A 63 -3.85 -4.13 -2.19
CA SER A 63 -4.09 -4.88 -3.42
C SER A 63 -5.28 -4.32 -4.18
N ARG A 64 -5.21 -4.37 -5.50
CA ARG A 64 -6.36 -4.10 -6.37
C ARG A 64 -7.26 -5.35 -6.43
N SER A 65 -8.55 -5.15 -6.65
CA SER A 65 -9.51 -6.26 -6.78
C SER A 65 -9.14 -7.26 -7.89
N SER A 66 -8.52 -6.79 -8.98
CA SER A 66 -8.07 -7.64 -10.07
C SER A 66 -6.91 -8.57 -9.73
N ASN A 67 -6.17 -8.30 -8.66
CA ASN A 67 -5.02 -9.12 -8.27
C ASN A 67 -5.44 -10.55 -7.88
N ALA A 68 -6.63 -10.73 -7.31
CA ALA A 68 -7.15 -12.04 -6.93
C ALA A 68 -7.23 -13.00 -8.13
N LYS A 69 -7.67 -12.51 -9.29
CA LYS A 69 -7.75 -13.29 -10.54
C LYS A 69 -6.37 -13.65 -11.09
N LYS A 70 -5.37 -12.82 -10.80
CA LYS A 70 -3.98 -13.00 -11.26
C LYS A 70 -3.19 -13.92 -10.33
N GLY A 71 -3.73 -14.26 -9.16
CA GLY A 71 -3.04 -15.04 -8.15
C GLY A 71 -1.95 -14.28 -7.41
N ILE A 72 -1.93 -12.95 -7.48
CA ILE A 72 -0.96 -12.10 -6.79
C ILE A 72 -1.64 -11.29 -5.69
N THR A 73 -0.87 -10.94 -4.66
CA THR A 73 -1.33 -10.08 -3.57
C THR A 73 -0.15 -9.34 -2.94
N LEU A 74 -0.44 -8.32 -2.14
CA LEU A 74 0.60 -7.70 -1.32
C LEU A 74 1.02 -8.68 -0.22
N ALA A 75 2.33 -8.96 -0.14
CA ALA A 75 2.89 -9.92 0.81
C ALA A 75 2.78 -9.46 2.26
N ASN A 76 2.66 -8.16 2.50
CA ASN A 76 2.50 -7.54 3.82
C ASN A 76 1.02 -7.25 4.20
N GLY A 77 0.07 -7.73 3.40
CA GLY A 77 -1.36 -7.43 3.57
C GLY A 77 -1.69 -6.02 3.10
N ILE A 78 -1.31 -5.01 3.85
CA ILE A 78 -1.32 -3.60 3.45
C ILE A 78 0.05 -2.97 3.71
N GLY A 79 0.39 -1.95 2.94
CA GLY A 79 1.52 -1.08 3.22
C GLY A 79 1.05 0.15 3.99
N ILE A 80 1.79 0.56 5.01
CA ILE A 80 1.53 1.81 5.72
C ILE A 80 2.77 2.68 5.56
N ILE A 81 2.62 3.82 4.92
CA ILE A 81 3.70 4.75 4.63
C ILE A 81 3.58 5.95 5.57
N ASP A 82 4.65 6.16 6.32
CA ASP A 82 4.73 7.19 7.33
C ASP A 82 5.07 8.57 6.76
N GLN A 83 4.78 9.63 7.50
CA GLN A 83 5.10 11.01 7.12
C GLN A 83 6.60 11.24 6.96
N ASP A 84 7.42 10.60 7.77
CA ASP A 84 8.88 10.76 7.75
C ASP A 84 9.61 9.85 6.76
N TYR A 85 8.88 9.02 6.01
CA TYR A 85 9.40 8.29 4.87
C TYR A 85 9.34 9.17 3.61
N CYS A 86 10.17 10.21 3.59
CA CYS A 86 10.14 11.25 2.54
C CYS A 86 11.54 11.80 2.22
N GLY A 87 12.59 11.03 2.43
CA GLY A 87 13.92 11.37 1.97
C GLY A 87 14.06 11.13 0.45
N PRO A 88 15.11 11.67 -0.17
CA PRO A 88 15.28 11.57 -1.63
C PRO A 88 15.46 10.14 -2.16
N ALA A 89 15.80 9.20 -1.29
CA ALA A 89 15.95 7.77 -1.60
C ALA A 89 14.82 6.91 -1.02
N ASP A 90 13.81 7.50 -0.41
CA ASP A 90 12.69 6.80 0.23
C ASP A 90 11.62 6.45 -0.81
N GLU A 91 11.97 5.56 -1.70
CA GLU A 91 11.12 5.09 -2.79
C GLU A 91 9.99 4.20 -2.28
N LEU A 92 8.77 4.42 -2.76
CA LEU A 92 7.68 3.48 -2.57
C LEU A 92 8.01 2.17 -3.29
N LYS A 93 7.84 1.07 -2.59
CA LYS A 93 8.02 -0.28 -3.13
C LYS A 93 6.80 -1.12 -2.80
N ILE A 94 6.42 -1.98 -3.73
CA ILE A 94 5.29 -2.89 -3.57
C ILE A 94 5.84 -4.28 -3.25
N ALA A 95 5.57 -4.76 -2.05
CA ALA A 95 5.88 -6.13 -1.65
C ALA A 95 4.81 -7.05 -2.25
N LEU A 96 5.17 -7.79 -3.28
CA LEU A 96 4.24 -8.65 -4.01
C LEU A 96 4.60 -10.12 -3.82
N VAL A 97 3.60 -10.99 -3.73
CA VAL A 97 3.76 -12.44 -3.69
C VAL A 97 2.89 -13.09 -4.75
N ASN A 98 3.42 -14.11 -5.42
CA ASN A 98 2.67 -14.98 -6.31
C ASN A 98 2.15 -16.18 -5.54
N LEU A 99 0.84 -16.24 -5.32
CA LEU A 99 0.14 -17.36 -4.65
C LEU A 99 -0.38 -18.40 -5.65
N GLY A 100 -0.18 -18.18 -6.94
CA GLY A 100 -0.60 -19.08 -8.00
C GLY A 100 0.34 -20.28 -8.16
N SER A 101 -0.02 -21.18 -9.06
CA SER A 101 0.76 -22.37 -9.40
C SER A 101 1.65 -22.22 -10.62
N ALA A 102 1.58 -21.07 -11.31
CA ALA A 102 2.41 -20.74 -12.46
C ALA A 102 3.12 -19.43 -12.24
N ALA A 103 4.25 -19.22 -12.94
CA ALA A 103 4.96 -17.94 -12.93
C ALA A 103 4.03 -16.83 -13.41
N TYR A 104 4.12 -15.67 -12.76
CA TYR A 104 3.40 -14.47 -13.13
C TYR A 104 4.38 -13.34 -13.47
N THR A 105 4.24 -12.77 -14.66
CA THR A 105 5.03 -11.60 -15.05
C THR A 105 4.19 -10.34 -14.86
N VAL A 106 4.67 -9.48 -13.96
CA VAL A 106 4.20 -8.10 -13.87
C VAL A 106 4.81 -7.34 -15.04
N GLU A 107 3.97 -6.82 -15.91
CA GLU A 107 4.44 -6.08 -17.08
C GLU A 107 4.74 -4.62 -16.73
N LYS A 108 5.62 -3.99 -17.53
CA LYS A 108 5.88 -2.55 -17.43
C LYS A 108 4.56 -1.77 -17.52
N GLY A 109 4.34 -0.88 -16.54
CA GLY A 109 3.13 -0.05 -16.49
C GLY A 109 1.89 -0.76 -15.95
N GLU A 110 2.00 -2.03 -15.55
CA GLU A 110 0.90 -2.74 -14.93
C GLU A 110 0.54 -2.11 -13.58
N ARG A 111 -0.75 -1.95 -13.34
CA ARG A 111 -1.30 -1.45 -12.08
C ARG A 111 -1.44 -2.60 -11.09
N VAL A 112 -0.51 -2.72 -10.14
CA VAL A 112 -0.41 -3.87 -9.22
C VAL A 112 -0.91 -3.58 -7.83
N ALA A 113 -1.06 -2.29 -7.49
CA ALA A 113 -1.52 -1.85 -6.18
C ALA A 113 -2.34 -0.58 -6.32
N GLN A 114 -2.96 -0.17 -5.24
CA GLN A 114 -3.66 1.10 -5.12
C GLN A 114 -3.29 1.77 -3.80
N GLY A 115 -3.33 3.09 -3.80
CA GLY A 115 -3.00 3.90 -2.63
C GLY A 115 -4.13 4.84 -2.25
N MET A 116 -4.30 5.09 -0.96
CA MET A 116 -5.20 6.11 -0.46
C MET A 116 -4.62 6.80 0.77
N PHE A 117 -4.84 8.11 0.87
CA PHE A 117 -4.48 8.86 2.05
C PHE A 117 -5.60 8.77 3.08
N VAL A 118 -5.22 8.50 4.33
CA VAL A 118 -6.16 8.43 5.44
C VAL A 118 -5.69 9.34 6.58
N PRO A 119 -6.59 10.05 7.26
CA PRO A 119 -6.24 10.78 8.47
C PRO A 119 -5.89 9.79 9.58
N VAL A 120 -4.89 10.13 10.40
CA VAL A 120 -4.45 9.30 11.51
C VAL A 120 -4.47 10.08 12.82
N THR A 121 -4.84 9.39 13.88
CA THR A 121 -4.77 9.90 15.24
C THR A 121 -3.67 9.15 15.99
N LYS A 122 -2.70 9.88 16.52
CA LYS A 122 -1.67 9.30 17.38
C LYS A 122 -2.19 9.19 18.80
N ALA A 123 -2.10 8.00 19.38
CA ALA A 123 -2.48 7.76 20.77
C ALA A 123 -1.35 8.10 21.72
N LEU A 124 -1.71 8.63 22.89
CA LEU A 124 -0.84 8.67 24.06
C LEU A 124 -1.23 7.48 24.95
N PHE A 125 -0.37 6.47 25.01
CA PHE A 125 -0.65 5.28 25.81
C PHE A 125 -0.46 5.59 27.29
N GLN A 126 -1.51 5.32 28.09
CA GLN A 126 -1.51 5.47 29.55
C GLN A 126 -1.75 4.10 30.15
N GLU A 127 -0.74 3.57 30.83
CA GLU A 127 -0.87 2.29 31.53
C GLU A 127 -1.76 2.44 32.76
N VAL A 128 -2.66 1.49 32.94
CA VAL A 128 -3.52 1.39 34.13
C VAL A 128 -3.46 -0.02 34.68
N GLU A 129 -3.55 -0.17 35.99
CA GLU A 129 -3.52 -1.50 36.64
C GLU A 129 -4.80 -2.29 36.38
N THR A 130 -5.94 -1.62 36.24
CA THR A 130 -7.25 -2.26 36.10
C THR A 130 -8.10 -1.60 35.05
N LEU A 131 -8.84 -2.41 34.29
CA LEU A 131 -9.86 -1.96 33.35
C LEU A 131 -11.23 -2.24 33.97
N LYS A 132 -12.13 -1.26 33.90
CA LYS A 132 -13.45 -1.31 34.54
C LYS A 132 -14.49 -2.11 33.76
N ALA A 133 -14.35 -2.23 32.45
CA ALA A 133 -15.31 -2.96 31.62
C ALA A 133 -15.13 -4.47 31.79
N PRO A 134 -16.23 -5.27 31.76
CA PRO A 134 -16.13 -6.71 31.77
C PRO A 134 -15.52 -7.22 30.46
N SER A 135 -14.81 -8.35 30.53
CA SER A 135 -14.29 -9.02 29.34
C SER A 135 -15.44 -9.55 28.48
N ARG A 136 -15.39 -9.27 27.19
CA ARG A 136 -16.42 -9.69 26.22
C ARG A 136 -16.12 -11.04 25.57
N GLY A 137 -14.86 -11.44 25.53
CA GLY A 137 -14.39 -12.55 24.70
C GLY A 137 -14.17 -12.15 23.23
N GLY A 138 -13.92 -13.13 22.41
CA GLY A 138 -13.64 -12.96 21.00
C GLY A 138 -13.19 -14.28 20.39
N PHE A 139 -12.60 -14.25 19.18
CA PHE A 139 -12.09 -15.45 18.49
C PHE A 139 -13.13 -16.58 18.36
N GLY A 140 -14.37 -16.22 18.01
CA GLY A 140 -15.47 -17.16 17.84
C GLY A 140 -16.26 -17.48 19.11
N THR A 141 -16.00 -16.81 20.23
CA THR A 141 -16.74 -17.03 21.51
C THR A 141 -18.10 -16.32 21.54
N THR A 142 -18.40 -15.43 20.61
CA THR A 142 -19.62 -14.60 20.56
C THR A 142 -20.66 -15.08 19.55
N GLY A 143 -20.43 -16.22 18.90
CA GLY A 143 -21.40 -16.68 17.92
C GLY A 143 -20.90 -17.77 17.02
#